data_3f1eaea88ca375c720914c0ed814e8e4
#
_entry.id   3f1eaea88ca375c720914c0ed814e8e4
#
_cell.length_a   1.000
_cell.length_b   1.000
_cell.length_c   1.000
_cell.angle_alpha   90.00
_cell.angle_beta   90.00
_cell.angle_gamma   90.00
#
_symmetry.space_group_name_H-M   'P 1'
#
loop_
_entity.id
_entity.type
_entity.pdbx_description
1 polymer ?
#
loop_
_entity_poly.entity_id
_entity_poly.type
_entity_poly.pdbx_seq_one_letter_code
_entity_poly.pdbx_strand_id
1 'polypeptide(L)'
;MTKNIISDADERMNKTMDTLKHELVKIRTGRAHTSLLDHITVDYYGSNVPVNQVANVSVLDARTLSISAWDKKSIPAIEKAILNSDLGLNPVTTGEIIRIPLPPLTEDRRKELIKVVRGEGEKAKVAVRNIRRDANHSFKEKIKDKTISEDDERRGEERVQKITDDHIAKIDLLIEEKEKELMEI
;
A
#
# COMPACT_ATOMS: atom_id res chain seq x y z
N MET A 1 22.28 24.75 8.08
CA MET A 1 21.42 24.34 9.21
C MET A 1 19.96 24.25 8.82
N THR A 2 19.33 25.29 8.27
CA THR A 2 17.93 25.25 7.78
C THR A 2 17.68 24.15 6.76
N LYS A 3 18.62 23.90 5.82
CA LYS A 3 18.53 22.82 4.83
C LYS A 3 18.35 21.42 5.46
N ASN A 4 19.01 21.18 6.61
CA ASN A 4 18.90 19.87 7.29
C ASN A 4 17.50 19.66 7.88
N ILE A 5 16.89 20.70 8.46
CA ILE A 5 15.53 20.63 9.01
C ILE A 5 14.53 20.36 7.88
N ILE A 6 14.68 21.06 6.76
CA ILE A 6 13.82 20.87 5.57
C ILE A 6 13.97 19.47 4.99
N SER A 7 15.22 18.98 4.85
CA SER A 7 15.51 17.65 4.33
C SER A 7 14.96 16.55 5.25
N ASP A 8 15.11 16.70 6.57
CA ASP A 8 14.55 15.76 7.56
C ASP A 8 13.02 15.72 7.47
N ALA A 9 12.39 16.91 7.39
CA ALA A 9 10.94 16.98 7.25
C ALA A 9 10.45 16.29 5.97
N ASP A 10 11.10 16.54 4.82
CA ASP A 10 10.75 15.91 3.55
C ASP A 10 10.94 14.38 3.58
N GLU A 11 12.05 13.91 4.16
CA GLU A 11 12.31 12.46 4.32
C GLU A 11 11.25 11.80 5.19
N ARG A 12 10.87 12.39 6.32
CA ARG A 12 9.82 11.88 7.21
C ARG A 12 8.46 11.90 6.54
N MET A 13 8.14 12.92 5.75
CA MET A 13 6.89 12.98 4.97
C MET A 13 6.87 11.92 3.87
N ASN A 14 7.99 11.65 3.20
CA ASN A 14 8.11 10.57 2.24
C ASN A 14 7.90 9.19 2.89
N LYS A 15 8.47 8.93 4.07
CA LYS A 15 8.21 7.71 4.85
C LYS A 15 6.73 7.56 5.20
N THR A 16 6.04 8.65 5.51
CA THR A 16 4.59 8.65 5.76
C THR A 16 3.82 8.25 4.50
N MET A 17 4.24 8.74 3.32
CA MET A 17 3.66 8.34 2.03
C MET A 17 3.86 6.85 1.74
N ASP A 18 5.05 6.33 2.00
CA ASP A 18 5.33 4.91 1.78
C ASP A 18 4.51 4.02 2.73
N THR A 19 4.35 4.45 3.99
CA THR A 19 3.47 3.77 4.94
C THR A 19 2.03 3.77 4.46
N LEU A 20 1.51 4.91 4.00
CA LEU A 20 0.16 5.00 3.45
C LEU A 20 -0.03 4.06 2.25
N LYS A 21 0.89 4.07 1.29
CA LYS A 21 0.84 3.16 0.13
C LYS A 21 0.78 1.71 0.57
N HIS A 22 1.58 1.33 1.57
CA HIS A 22 1.61 -0.02 2.12
C HIS A 22 0.28 -0.41 2.76
N GLU A 23 -0.34 0.47 3.55
CA GLU A 23 -1.65 0.23 4.15
C GLU A 23 -2.76 0.15 3.08
N LEU A 24 -2.71 0.98 2.04
CA LEU A 24 -3.68 0.93 0.94
C LEU A 24 -3.59 -0.37 0.13
N VAL A 25 -2.39 -0.95 -0.03
CA VAL A 25 -2.22 -2.26 -0.71
C VAL A 25 -2.90 -3.38 0.07
N LYS A 26 -2.91 -3.33 1.40
CA LYS A 26 -3.59 -4.33 2.24
C LYS A 26 -5.11 -4.30 2.09
N ILE A 27 -5.68 -3.18 1.68
CA ILE A 27 -7.12 -3.04 1.45
C ILE A 27 -7.49 -3.72 0.14
N ARG A 28 -8.19 -4.85 0.24
CA ARG A 28 -8.63 -5.63 -0.91
C ARG A 28 -9.74 -4.90 -1.65
N THR A 29 -9.47 -4.57 -2.91
CA THR A 29 -10.43 -3.87 -3.77
C THR A 29 -11.34 -4.80 -4.58
N GLY A 30 -11.20 -6.14 -4.40
CA GLY A 30 -11.85 -7.13 -5.27
C GLY A 30 -11.16 -7.30 -6.63
N ARG A 31 -10.15 -6.48 -6.94
CA ARG A 31 -9.30 -6.64 -8.13
C ARG A 31 -8.26 -7.73 -7.92
N ALA A 32 -8.01 -8.49 -8.97
CA ALA A 32 -6.97 -9.49 -9.00
C ALA A 32 -5.59 -8.81 -8.95
N HIS A 33 -4.80 -9.18 -7.94
CA HIS A 33 -3.41 -8.77 -7.82
C HIS A 33 -2.58 -9.96 -7.37
N THR A 34 -1.41 -10.16 -7.98
CA THR A 34 -0.55 -11.31 -7.69
C THR A 34 -0.13 -11.40 -6.23
N SER A 35 0.01 -10.26 -5.55
CA SER A 35 0.35 -10.18 -4.11
C SER A 35 -0.69 -10.83 -3.17
N LEU A 36 -1.90 -11.12 -3.65
CA LEU A 36 -2.89 -11.86 -2.86
C LEU A 36 -2.42 -13.25 -2.47
N LEU A 37 -1.52 -13.83 -3.25
CA LEU A 37 -1.00 -15.18 -3.08
C LEU A 37 0.39 -15.23 -2.43
N ASP A 38 1.02 -14.09 -2.13
CA ASP A 38 2.39 -14.01 -1.62
C ASP A 38 2.59 -14.73 -0.27
N HIS A 39 1.51 -14.82 0.52
CA HIS A 39 1.54 -15.48 1.83
C HIS A 39 1.09 -16.95 1.81
N ILE A 40 0.72 -17.46 0.63
CA ILE A 40 0.32 -18.87 0.50
C ILE A 40 1.58 -19.71 0.30
N THR A 41 1.72 -20.70 1.17
CA THR A 41 2.80 -21.70 1.10
C THR A 41 2.25 -23.02 0.60
N VAL A 42 3.00 -23.68 -0.26
CA VAL A 42 2.69 -24.97 -0.86
C VAL A 42 3.65 -26.01 -0.32
N ASP A 43 3.16 -27.18 0.03
CA ASP A 43 4.01 -28.33 0.31
C ASP A 43 4.58 -28.85 -1.01
N TYR A 44 5.86 -28.57 -1.23
CA TYR A 44 6.60 -28.99 -2.40
C TYR A 44 7.73 -29.94 -1.97
N TYR A 45 7.53 -31.23 -2.25
CA TYR A 45 8.46 -32.31 -1.84
C TYR A 45 8.84 -32.30 -0.35
N GLY A 46 7.86 -32.04 0.54
CA GLY A 46 8.06 -32.02 1.99
C GLY A 46 8.61 -30.71 2.55
N SER A 47 8.75 -29.67 1.73
CA SER A 47 9.14 -28.32 2.15
C SER A 47 8.03 -27.32 1.84
N ASN A 48 7.71 -26.47 2.82
CA ASN A 48 6.75 -25.39 2.61
C ASN A 48 7.46 -24.23 1.90
N VAL A 49 7.07 -23.96 0.65
CA VAL A 49 7.63 -22.87 -0.17
C VAL A 49 6.51 -21.93 -0.65
N PRO A 50 6.77 -20.65 -0.82
CA PRO A 50 5.78 -19.72 -1.40
C PRO A 50 5.33 -20.15 -2.80
N VAL A 51 4.06 -19.90 -3.15
CA VAL A 51 3.48 -20.26 -4.45
C VAL A 51 4.30 -19.72 -5.62
N ASN A 52 4.85 -18.51 -5.51
CA ASN A 52 5.67 -17.87 -6.54
C ASN A 52 7.03 -18.57 -6.79
N GLN A 53 7.43 -19.51 -5.94
CA GLN A 53 8.64 -20.32 -6.11
C GLN A 53 8.38 -21.68 -6.80
N VAL A 54 7.12 -22.04 -7.02
CA VAL A 54 6.72 -23.31 -7.65
C VAL A 54 5.84 -23.11 -8.89
N ALA A 55 5.37 -21.88 -9.10
CA ALA A 55 4.49 -21.52 -10.20
C ALA A 55 4.65 -20.06 -10.60
N ASN A 56 4.26 -19.76 -11.84
CA ASN A 56 4.14 -18.38 -12.31
C ASN A 56 2.71 -17.89 -12.02
N VAL A 57 2.60 -16.79 -11.27
CA VAL A 57 1.33 -16.15 -10.93
C VAL A 57 1.15 -14.91 -11.81
N SER A 58 0.02 -14.82 -12.49
CA SER A 58 -0.32 -13.70 -13.36
C SER A 58 -1.77 -13.27 -13.20
N VAL A 59 -2.09 -12.05 -13.60
CA VAL A 59 -3.45 -11.54 -13.66
C VAL A 59 -4.02 -11.86 -15.04
N LEU A 60 -5.09 -12.66 -15.08
CA LEU A 60 -5.77 -13.02 -16.33
C LEU A 60 -6.76 -11.92 -16.76
N ASP A 61 -7.54 -11.42 -15.80
CA ASP A 61 -8.48 -10.31 -15.95
C ASP A 61 -8.67 -9.57 -14.62
N ALA A 62 -9.55 -8.56 -14.60
CA ALA A 62 -9.75 -7.72 -13.43
C ALA A 62 -10.11 -8.47 -12.13
N ARG A 63 -10.65 -9.71 -12.24
CA ARG A 63 -11.12 -10.52 -11.11
C ARG A 63 -10.66 -11.97 -11.13
N THR A 64 -9.70 -12.30 -11.98
CA THR A 64 -9.21 -13.68 -12.10
C THR A 64 -7.68 -13.69 -12.09
N LEU A 65 -7.12 -14.45 -11.17
CA LEU A 65 -5.70 -14.81 -11.18
C LEU A 65 -5.50 -16.11 -11.94
N SER A 66 -4.36 -16.24 -12.58
CA SER A 66 -3.91 -17.43 -13.28
C SER A 66 -2.60 -17.90 -12.68
N ILE A 67 -2.53 -19.19 -12.37
CA ILE A 67 -1.33 -19.86 -11.89
C ILE A 67 -0.94 -20.93 -12.89
N SER A 68 0.29 -20.87 -13.40
CA SER A 68 0.90 -21.89 -14.22
C SER A 68 2.00 -22.57 -13.42
N ALA A 69 1.75 -23.81 -13.00
CA ALA A 69 2.73 -24.59 -12.25
C ALA A 69 3.92 -24.98 -13.14
N TRP A 70 5.13 -24.92 -12.60
CA TRP A 70 6.34 -25.39 -13.32
C TRP A 70 6.41 -26.91 -13.38
N ASP A 71 5.84 -27.58 -12.37
CA ASP A 71 5.70 -29.05 -12.35
C ASP A 71 4.21 -29.40 -12.25
N LYS A 72 3.72 -30.17 -13.22
CA LYS A 72 2.32 -30.65 -13.23
C LYS A 72 1.93 -31.44 -11.97
N LYS A 73 2.89 -32.10 -11.35
CA LYS A 73 2.66 -32.87 -10.11
C LYS A 73 2.38 -31.98 -8.90
N SER A 74 2.77 -30.71 -8.95
CA SER A 74 2.53 -29.74 -7.88
C SER A 74 1.14 -29.11 -7.94
N ILE A 75 0.39 -29.25 -9.04
CA ILE A 75 -0.94 -28.65 -9.21
C ILE A 75 -1.90 -28.99 -8.06
N PRO A 76 -2.08 -30.27 -7.65
CA PRO A 76 -2.97 -30.61 -6.55
C PRO A 76 -2.55 -30.00 -5.22
N ALA A 77 -1.23 -29.88 -4.97
CA ALA A 77 -0.71 -29.27 -3.76
C ALA A 77 -0.96 -27.75 -3.74
N ILE A 78 -0.83 -27.08 -4.88
CA ILE A 78 -1.14 -25.66 -5.04
C ILE A 78 -2.64 -25.41 -4.83
N GLU A 79 -3.51 -26.19 -5.46
CA GLU A 79 -4.96 -26.10 -5.27
C GLU A 79 -5.36 -26.27 -3.80
N LYS A 80 -4.82 -27.28 -3.14
CA LYS A 80 -5.09 -27.54 -1.73
C LYS A 80 -4.62 -26.39 -0.84
N ALA A 81 -3.45 -25.83 -1.11
CA ALA A 81 -2.92 -24.70 -0.37
C ALA A 81 -3.82 -23.45 -0.50
N ILE A 82 -4.36 -23.21 -1.69
CA ILE A 82 -5.27 -22.08 -1.96
C ILE A 82 -6.62 -22.29 -1.28
N LEU A 83 -7.20 -23.51 -1.37
CA LEU A 83 -8.47 -23.86 -0.73
C LEU A 83 -8.38 -23.74 0.79
N ASN A 84 -7.26 -24.15 1.39
CA ASN A 84 -7.05 -24.08 2.83
C ASN A 84 -6.63 -22.71 3.34
N SER A 85 -6.40 -21.75 2.43
CA SER A 85 -6.08 -20.38 2.81
C SER A 85 -7.33 -19.67 3.34
N ASP A 86 -7.12 -18.73 4.29
CA ASP A 86 -8.18 -17.88 4.84
C ASP A 86 -8.77 -16.88 3.81
N LEU A 87 -8.37 -17.03 2.54
CA LEU A 87 -8.77 -16.11 1.48
C LEU A 87 -10.15 -16.40 0.90
N GLY A 88 -10.73 -17.59 1.18
CA GLY A 88 -12.03 -17.98 0.65
C GLY A 88 -12.05 -18.11 -0.88
N LEU A 89 -10.92 -18.51 -1.47
CA LEU A 89 -10.76 -18.63 -2.92
C LEU A 89 -11.06 -20.05 -3.38
N ASN A 90 -11.72 -20.18 -4.53
CA ASN A 90 -12.02 -21.45 -5.16
C ASN A 90 -11.23 -21.59 -6.46
N PRO A 91 -10.09 -22.28 -6.45
CA PRO A 91 -9.32 -22.52 -7.67
C PRO A 91 -10.06 -23.47 -8.60
N VAL A 92 -9.99 -23.21 -9.91
CA VAL A 92 -10.52 -24.04 -10.98
C VAL A 92 -9.40 -24.40 -11.93
N THR A 93 -9.04 -25.68 -12.00
CA THR A 93 -7.97 -26.14 -12.89
C THR A 93 -8.52 -26.50 -14.27
N THR A 94 -7.91 -25.95 -15.29
CA THR A 94 -8.16 -26.26 -16.70
C THR A 94 -6.85 -26.64 -17.35
N GLY A 95 -6.59 -27.94 -17.51
CA GLY A 95 -5.32 -28.46 -18.01
C GLY A 95 -4.17 -28.21 -17.03
N GLU A 96 -3.23 -27.35 -17.40
CA GLU A 96 -2.04 -27.02 -16.61
C GLU A 96 -2.16 -25.66 -15.90
N ILE A 97 -3.29 -24.98 -16.10
CA ILE A 97 -3.53 -23.64 -15.58
C ILE A 97 -4.60 -23.70 -14.48
N ILE A 98 -4.26 -23.16 -13.33
CA ILE A 98 -5.19 -22.95 -12.23
C ILE A 98 -5.74 -21.53 -12.32
N ARG A 99 -7.04 -21.38 -12.47
CA ARG A 99 -7.73 -20.09 -12.46
C ARG A 99 -8.36 -19.86 -11.09
N ILE A 100 -8.17 -18.67 -10.56
CA ILE A 100 -8.71 -18.27 -9.27
C ILE A 100 -9.64 -17.08 -9.49
N PRO A 101 -10.96 -17.33 -9.61
CA PRO A 101 -11.93 -16.24 -9.67
C PRO A 101 -12.04 -15.60 -8.28
N LEU A 102 -11.98 -14.26 -8.22
CA LEU A 102 -12.20 -13.50 -7.00
C LEU A 102 -13.69 -13.16 -6.85
N PRO A 103 -14.28 -13.38 -5.67
CA PRO A 103 -15.67 -13.00 -5.44
C PRO A 103 -15.84 -11.48 -5.54
N PRO A 104 -16.94 -10.98 -6.13
CA PRO A 104 -17.22 -9.55 -6.18
C PRO A 104 -17.48 -9.03 -4.78
N LEU A 105 -17.03 -7.77 -4.53
CA LEU A 105 -17.41 -7.07 -3.31
C LEU A 105 -18.89 -6.68 -3.38
N THR A 106 -19.59 -6.84 -2.25
CA THR A 106 -20.95 -6.29 -2.10
C THR A 106 -20.89 -4.76 -2.03
N GLU A 107 -21.99 -4.10 -2.37
CA GLU A 107 -22.07 -2.62 -2.31
C GLU A 107 -21.78 -2.10 -0.89
N ASP A 108 -22.32 -2.76 0.13
CA ASP A 108 -22.09 -2.38 1.53
C ASP A 108 -20.62 -2.55 1.91
N ARG A 109 -19.99 -3.63 1.48
CA ARG A 109 -18.56 -3.84 1.73
C ARG A 109 -17.68 -2.80 1.04
N ARG A 110 -18.04 -2.37 -0.17
CA ARG A 110 -17.33 -1.27 -0.86
C ARG A 110 -17.43 0.03 -0.04
N LYS A 111 -18.62 0.37 0.45
CA LYS A 111 -18.83 1.57 1.28
C LYS A 111 -18.01 1.54 2.58
N GLU A 112 -17.93 0.37 3.22
CA GLU A 112 -17.07 0.19 4.40
C GLU A 112 -15.60 0.40 4.07
N LEU A 113 -15.10 -0.21 2.98
CA LEU A 113 -13.71 -0.09 2.56
C LEU A 113 -13.35 1.36 2.17
N ILE A 114 -14.25 2.11 1.54
CA ILE A 114 -14.06 3.53 1.28
C ILE A 114 -13.86 4.32 2.58
N LYS A 115 -14.63 4.03 3.64
CA LYS A 115 -14.43 4.67 4.94
C LYS A 115 -13.05 4.35 5.53
N VAL A 116 -12.59 3.10 5.38
CA VAL A 116 -11.25 2.69 5.82
C VAL A 116 -10.17 3.43 5.03
N VAL A 117 -10.28 3.50 3.71
CA VAL A 117 -9.35 4.23 2.82
C VAL A 117 -9.25 5.70 3.23
N ARG A 118 -10.38 6.37 3.44
CA ARG A 118 -10.41 7.76 3.91
C ARG A 118 -9.78 7.92 5.29
N GLY A 119 -10.03 6.98 6.19
CA GLY A 119 -9.42 6.96 7.53
C GLY A 119 -7.88 6.88 7.46
N GLU A 120 -7.32 6.03 6.62
CA GLU A 120 -5.87 5.94 6.41
C GLU A 120 -5.30 7.23 5.80
N GLY A 121 -6.02 7.85 4.86
CA GLY A 121 -5.66 9.15 4.29
C GLY A 121 -5.59 10.25 5.35
N GLU A 122 -6.60 10.35 6.23
CA GLU A 122 -6.59 11.34 7.31
C GLU A 122 -5.46 11.11 8.32
N LYS A 123 -5.16 9.87 8.68
CA LYS A 123 -4.00 9.54 9.52
C LYS A 123 -2.70 10.04 8.89
N ALA A 124 -2.51 9.81 7.60
CA ALA A 124 -1.33 10.28 6.88
C ALA A 124 -1.24 11.81 6.85
N LYS A 125 -2.35 12.52 6.59
CA LYS A 125 -2.40 13.99 6.63
C LYS A 125 -2.06 14.54 8.02
N VAL A 126 -2.57 13.92 9.08
CA VAL A 126 -2.24 14.29 10.46
C VAL A 126 -0.75 14.11 10.73
N ALA A 127 -0.15 12.99 10.30
CA ALA A 127 1.29 12.75 10.43
C ALA A 127 2.12 13.82 9.70
N VAL A 128 1.77 14.15 8.46
CA VAL A 128 2.45 15.20 7.67
C VAL A 128 2.34 16.57 8.35
N ARG A 129 1.16 16.93 8.87
CA ARG A 129 0.97 18.18 9.63
C ARG A 129 1.79 18.22 10.94
N ASN A 130 1.94 17.09 11.62
CA ASN A 130 2.78 17.00 12.82
C ASN A 130 4.25 17.19 12.47
N ILE A 131 4.74 16.57 11.40
CA ILE A 131 6.12 16.74 10.91
C ILE A 131 6.39 18.22 10.60
N ARG A 132 5.44 18.92 9.96
CA ARG A 132 5.55 20.36 9.75
C ARG A 132 5.68 21.14 11.06
N ARG A 133 4.85 20.81 12.08
CA ARG A 133 4.92 21.47 13.40
C ARG A 133 6.28 21.26 14.06
N ASP A 134 6.81 20.04 13.99
CA ASP A 134 8.13 19.71 14.53
C ASP A 134 9.23 20.53 13.84
N ALA A 135 9.19 20.65 12.50
CA ALA A 135 10.14 21.44 11.73
C ALA A 135 10.07 22.93 12.12
N ASN A 136 8.86 23.50 12.22
CA ASN A 136 8.68 24.88 12.64
C ASN A 136 9.15 25.11 14.08
N HIS A 137 8.94 24.14 14.97
CA HIS A 137 9.50 24.20 16.32
C HIS A 137 11.03 24.23 16.31
N SER A 138 11.65 23.37 15.50
CA SER A 138 13.10 23.34 15.34
C SER A 138 13.68 24.66 14.81
N PHE A 139 12.99 25.34 13.90
CA PHE A 139 13.42 26.68 13.46
C PHE A 139 13.39 27.69 14.61
N LYS A 140 12.31 27.71 15.42
CA LYS A 140 12.18 28.61 16.57
C LYS A 140 13.26 28.38 17.63
N GLU A 141 13.64 27.12 17.86
CA GLU A 141 14.78 26.81 18.76
C GLU A 141 16.08 27.37 18.21
N LYS A 142 16.33 27.23 16.88
CA LYS A 142 17.53 27.76 16.23
C LYS A 142 17.62 29.29 16.27
N ILE A 143 16.50 30.00 16.29
CA ILE A 143 16.50 31.46 16.53
C ILE A 143 16.89 31.78 17.97
N LYS A 144 16.32 31.08 18.96
CA LYS A 144 16.67 31.26 20.38
C LYS A 144 18.18 31.08 20.60
N ASP A 145 18.76 30.07 19.94
CA ASP A 145 20.19 29.78 19.98
C ASP A 145 21.01 30.73 19.12
N LYS A 146 20.38 31.71 18.44
CA LYS A 146 21.03 32.66 17.54
C LYS A 146 21.86 32.02 16.41
N THR A 147 21.47 30.79 15.99
CA THR A 147 22.16 30.04 14.93
C THR A 147 21.60 30.30 13.54
N ILE A 148 20.40 30.87 13.44
CA ILE A 148 19.78 31.36 12.20
C ILE A 148 19.13 32.73 12.43
N SER A 149 18.88 33.46 11.33
CA SER A 149 18.16 34.74 11.36
C SER A 149 16.64 34.51 11.27
N GLU A 150 15.85 35.54 11.64
CA GLU A 150 14.38 35.53 11.46
C GLU A 150 13.97 35.37 9.99
N ASP A 151 14.77 35.91 9.07
CA ASP A 151 14.55 35.79 7.64
C ASP A 151 14.79 34.35 7.16
N ASP A 152 15.79 33.65 7.73
CA ASP A 152 16.05 32.25 7.47
C ASP A 152 14.94 31.33 8.03
N GLU A 153 14.38 31.67 9.20
CA GLU A 153 13.21 30.98 9.76
C GLU A 153 12.03 31.10 8.80
N ARG A 154 11.66 32.31 8.43
CA ARG A 154 10.52 32.58 7.55
C ARG A 154 10.63 31.82 6.24
N ARG A 155 11.80 31.89 5.58
CA ARG A 155 12.06 31.12 4.34
C ARG A 155 11.99 29.60 4.57
N GLY A 156 12.47 29.13 5.73
CA GLY A 156 12.40 27.73 6.12
C GLY A 156 10.96 27.25 6.32
N GLU A 157 10.16 28.03 7.04
CA GLU A 157 8.73 27.74 7.27
C GLU A 157 7.93 27.73 5.96
N GLU A 158 8.15 28.72 5.07
CA GLU A 158 7.52 28.77 3.75
C GLU A 158 7.87 27.53 2.92
N ARG A 159 9.13 27.08 2.96
CA ARG A 159 9.57 25.89 2.25
C ARG A 159 8.96 24.62 2.80
N VAL A 160 8.91 24.46 4.13
CA VAL A 160 8.28 23.30 4.79
C VAL A 160 6.77 23.31 4.54
N GLN A 161 6.11 24.48 4.52
CA GLN A 161 4.70 24.59 4.17
C GLN A 161 4.44 24.09 2.76
N LYS A 162 5.24 24.50 1.78
CA LYS A 162 5.11 24.04 0.39
C LYS A 162 5.25 22.50 0.28
N ILE A 163 6.27 21.94 0.93
CA ILE A 163 6.48 20.48 0.96
C ILE A 163 5.27 19.76 1.60
N THR A 164 4.72 20.35 2.67
CA THR A 164 3.51 19.83 3.33
C THR A 164 2.33 19.79 2.38
N ASP A 165 2.08 20.90 1.68
CA ASP A 165 0.95 21.01 0.74
C ASP A 165 1.10 20.03 -0.43
N ASP A 166 2.31 19.88 -0.97
CA ASP A 166 2.63 18.92 -2.03
C ASP A 166 2.36 17.47 -1.57
N HIS A 167 2.72 17.12 -0.33
CA HIS A 167 2.46 15.78 0.21
C HIS A 167 0.98 15.55 0.50
N ILE A 168 0.24 16.54 1.01
CA ILE A 168 -1.20 16.44 1.21
C ILE A 168 -1.92 16.22 -0.13
N ALA A 169 -1.55 16.96 -1.17
CA ALA A 169 -2.11 16.77 -2.50
C ALA A 169 -1.86 15.35 -3.06
N LYS A 170 -0.65 14.81 -2.85
CA LYS A 170 -0.32 13.42 -3.23
C LYS A 170 -1.14 12.41 -2.44
N ILE A 171 -1.38 12.64 -1.14
CA ILE A 171 -2.25 11.79 -0.31
C ILE A 171 -3.67 11.78 -0.89
N ASP A 172 -4.22 12.96 -1.20
CA ASP A 172 -5.56 13.06 -1.76
C ASP A 172 -5.70 12.30 -3.08
N LEU A 173 -4.71 12.39 -3.97
CA LEU A 173 -4.67 11.63 -5.22
C LEU A 173 -4.66 10.11 -4.98
N LEU A 174 -3.82 9.61 -4.05
CA LEU A 174 -3.77 8.19 -3.73
C LEU A 174 -5.10 7.67 -3.18
N ILE A 175 -5.78 8.47 -2.36
CA ILE A 175 -7.09 8.12 -1.81
C ILE A 175 -8.13 8.08 -2.92
N GLU A 176 -8.15 9.09 -3.79
CA GLU A 176 -9.08 9.16 -4.93
C GLU A 176 -8.90 7.98 -5.90
N GLU A 177 -7.66 7.65 -6.23
CA GLU A 177 -7.34 6.48 -7.08
C GLU A 177 -7.85 5.18 -6.43
N LYS A 178 -7.63 5.01 -5.12
CA LYS A 178 -8.08 3.82 -4.39
C LYS A 178 -9.59 3.74 -4.28
N GLU A 179 -10.28 4.86 -4.10
CA GLU A 179 -11.75 4.92 -4.11
C GLU A 179 -12.30 4.54 -5.50
N LYS A 180 -11.69 5.00 -6.58
CA LYS A 180 -12.06 4.60 -7.94
C LYS A 180 -11.88 3.11 -8.16
N GLU A 181 -10.75 2.54 -7.74
CA GLU A 181 -10.53 1.08 -7.81
C GLU A 181 -11.65 0.29 -7.10
N LEU A 182 -12.13 0.78 -5.96
CA LEU A 182 -13.22 0.14 -5.20
C LEU A 182 -14.58 0.26 -5.91
N MET A 183 -14.78 1.27 -6.73
CA MET A 183 -16.06 1.55 -7.39
C MET A 183 -16.16 0.95 -8.79
N GLU A 184 -15.04 0.70 -9.48
CA GLU A 184 -14.99 0.22 -10.87
C GLU A 184 -15.31 -1.27 -11.05
N ILE A 185 -15.69 -2.02 -10.01
CA ILE A 185 -15.90 -3.48 -10.07
C ILE A 185 -17.36 -3.83 -9.94
#